data_3cc51e42b380a27bb3b2104d6952cc98
#
_entry.id   3cc51e42b380a27bb3b2104d6952cc98
#
_cell.length_a   1.000
_cell.length_b   1.000
_cell.length_c   1.000
_cell.angle_alpha   90.00
_cell.angle_beta   90.00
_cell.angle_gamma   90.00
#
_symmetry.space_group_name_H-M   'P 1'
#
loop_
_entity.id
_entity.type
_entity.pdbx_description
1 polymer ?
#
loop_
_entity_poly.entity_id
_entity_poly.type
_entity_poly.pdbx_seq_one_letter_code
_entity_poly.pdbx_strand_id
1 'polypeptide(L)'
;MTVRGSWSRATTGTSGSSGTTLVATLLKPPRGVTLDPTRLPAHVAIIMDGNRRWARERRLPAIEGHRRGIVALREVTRACSDWGIPMLTVYGFSTENWKRDTTEISLLLDLCVYFAQNELAELCRNNVRVHVIGRYEQLPAASKDALDRLVANTAQNTGLILNLAVNYSARTELRDAVARMMRDVQDGKLTPDAIEEETLASYLTTAGMPDPDLLIRPGGESRLSNFLLYQVAHAELVLRDMFWPDFSRDAFADAIAEYQRRLSGA
;
A
#
# COMPACT_ATOMS: atom_id res chain seq x y z
N MET A 1 19.19 1.38 19.15
CA MET A 1 18.20 0.75 20.04
C MET A 1 17.08 0.24 19.15
N THR A 2 17.09 -1.03 18.83
CA THR A 2 16.18 -1.65 17.84
C THR A 2 14.93 -2.12 18.58
N VAL A 3 13.80 -1.46 18.34
CA VAL A 3 12.50 -1.91 18.87
C VAL A 3 12.03 -3.08 18.00
N ARG A 4 12.20 -4.29 18.49
CA ARG A 4 11.58 -5.49 17.93
C ARG A 4 10.12 -5.51 18.33
N GLY A 5 9.23 -5.05 17.43
CA GLY A 5 7.81 -5.30 17.54
C GLY A 5 7.50 -6.69 16.98
N SER A 6 7.19 -7.65 17.86
CA SER A 6 6.74 -8.98 17.47
C SER A 6 5.29 -8.89 16.98
N TRP A 7 5.05 -9.24 15.73
CA TRP A 7 3.71 -9.40 15.16
C TRP A 7 3.17 -10.78 15.59
N SER A 8 2.41 -10.84 16.69
CA SER A 8 1.68 -12.04 17.05
C SER A 8 0.30 -12.03 16.37
N ARG A 9 -0.05 -13.14 15.70
CA ARG A 9 -1.43 -13.37 15.25
C ARG A 9 -2.36 -13.25 16.45
N ALA A 10 -3.30 -12.32 16.40
CA ALA A 10 -4.40 -12.30 17.36
C ALA A 10 -5.27 -13.53 17.11
N THR A 11 -5.19 -14.50 18.03
CA THR A 11 -6.14 -15.61 18.09
C THR A 11 -7.46 -15.05 18.58
N THR A 12 -8.48 -15.08 17.74
CA THR A 12 -9.86 -14.73 18.09
C THR A 12 -10.41 -15.73 19.09
N GLY A 13 -10.57 -15.28 20.34
CA GLY A 13 -11.35 -15.99 21.34
C GLY A 13 -12.84 -15.91 20.97
N THR A 14 -13.47 -17.07 20.87
CA THR A 14 -14.91 -17.23 20.66
C THR A 14 -15.69 -16.77 21.87
N SER A 15 -16.55 -15.75 21.72
CA SER A 15 -17.74 -15.59 22.57
C SER A 15 -18.79 -14.70 21.90
N GLY A 16 -19.99 -15.22 21.69
CA GLY A 16 -21.23 -14.47 21.62
C GLY A 16 -21.77 -14.10 20.25
N SER A 17 -22.95 -14.62 19.93
CA SER A 17 -23.75 -14.53 18.70
C SER A 17 -24.22 -13.12 18.25
N SER A 18 -23.73 -12.04 18.84
CA SER A 18 -24.08 -10.65 18.49
C SER A 18 -23.08 -9.97 17.54
N GLY A 19 -21.88 -10.54 17.38
CA GLY A 19 -20.83 -9.97 16.50
C GLY A 19 -21.10 -10.18 15.00
N THR A 20 -21.76 -11.27 14.62
CA THR A 20 -22.00 -11.66 13.23
C THR A 20 -22.94 -10.69 12.49
N THR A 21 -23.91 -10.10 13.20
CA THR A 21 -24.89 -9.17 12.61
C THR A 21 -24.28 -7.78 12.32
N LEU A 22 -23.35 -7.31 13.16
CA LEU A 22 -22.67 -6.02 12.96
C LEU A 22 -21.67 -6.09 11.80
N VAL A 23 -20.91 -7.17 11.68
CA VAL A 23 -19.95 -7.38 10.59
C VAL A 23 -20.66 -7.49 9.24
N ALA A 24 -21.79 -8.22 9.19
CA ALA A 24 -22.59 -8.35 7.97
C ALA A 24 -23.20 -7.01 7.48
N THR A 25 -23.44 -6.06 8.38
CA THR A 25 -23.97 -4.73 8.01
C THR A 25 -22.90 -3.80 7.45
N LEU A 26 -21.63 -3.96 7.87
CA LEU A 26 -20.51 -3.16 7.39
C LEU A 26 -20.02 -3.57 5.99
N LEU A 27 -20.28 -4.82 5.59
CA LEU A 27 -19.81 -5.41 4.34
C LEU A 27 -20.79 -5.24 3.16
N LYS A 28 -21.77 -4.33 3.23
CA LYS A 28 -22.59 -4.02 2.06
C LYS A 28 -21.78 -3.17 1.09
N PRO A 29 -21.16 -3.78 0.05
CA PRO A 29 -20.62 -3.01 -1.05
C PRO A 29 -21.81 -2.34 -1.77
N PRO A 30 -21.67 -1.12 -2.24
CA PRO A 30 -22.71 -0.51 -3.05
C PRO A 30 -22.85 -1.30 -4.36
N ARG A 31 -24.09 -1.52 -4.80
CA ARG A 31 -24.49 -2.22 -6.03
C ARG A 31 -24.17 -3.72 -6.16
N GLY A 32 -24.82 -4.56 -5.34
CA GLY A 32 -25.06 -5.98 -5.71
C GLY A 32 -23.86 -6.92 -5.66
N VAL A 33 -22.66 -6.45 -5.36
CA VAL A 33 -21.49 -7.31 -5.09
C VAL A 33 -21.55 -7.72 -3.63
N THR A 34 -21.55 -9.02 -3.36
CA THR A 34 -21.44 -9.57 -2.01
C THR A 34 -20.02 -10.05 -1.81
N LEU A 35 -19.35 -9.52 -0.79
CA LEU A 35 -18.02 -9.99 -0.39
C LEU A 35 -18.16 -11.00 0.75
N ASP A 36 -17.41 -12.09 0.64
CA ASP A 36 -17.27 -13.05 1.73
C ASP A 36 -16.26 -12.49 2.76
N PRO A 37 -16.69 -12.17 4.00
CA PRO A 37 -15.80 -11.59 5.00
C PRO A 37 -14.73 -12.56 5.49
N THR A 38 -14.89 -13.87 5.28
CA THR A 38 -13.93 -14.89 5.70
C THR A 38 -12.80 -15.09 4.68
N ARG A 39 -12.92 -14.50 3.49
CA ARG A 39 -12.01 -14.66 2.36
C ARG A 39 -11.46 -13.33 1.84
N LEU A 40 -11.43 -12.33 2.70
CA LEU A 40 -10.80 -11.05 2.38
C LEU A 40 -9.26 -11.20 2.34
N PRO A 41 -8.56 -10.48 1.44
CA PRO A 41 -7.11 -10.44 1.46
C PRO A 41 -6.61 -9.81 2.76
N ALA A 42 -5.56 -10.35 3.35
CA ALA A 42 -4.91 -9.75 4.51
C ALA A 42 -4.07 -8.53 4.11
N HIS A 43 -3.55 -8.52 2.89
CA HIS A 43 -2.77 -7.41 2.36
C HIS A 43 -3.10 -7.15 0.89
N VAL A 44 -3.51 -5.93 0.59
CA VAL A 44 -3.76 -5.45 -0.78
C VAL A 44 -2.65 -4.48 -1.20
N ALA A 45 -2.06 -4.69 -2.36
CA ALA A 45 -1.13 -3.76 -2.99
C ALA A 45 -1.78 -3.09 -4.20
N ILE A 46 -1.55 -1.78 -4.41
CA ILE A 46 -2.15 -1.04 -5.54
C ILE A 46 -1.11 -0.19 -6.26
N ILE A 47 -1.03 -0.35 -7.58
CA ILE A 47 -0.30 0.56 -8.47
C ILE A 47 -1.28 1.63 -8.96
N MET A 48 -1.18 2.84 -8.45
CA MET A 48 -2.08 3.97 -8.73
C MET A 48 -1.80 4.59 -10.11
N ASP A 49 -2.14 3.86 -11.19
CA ASP A 49 -1.79 4.26 -12.56
C ASP A 49 -2.93 4.98 -13.31
N GLY A 50 -2.55 5.79 -14.29
CA GLY A 50 -3.48 6.46 -15.19
C GLY A 50 -3.79 7.92 -14.85
N ASN A 51 -3.25 8.52 -13.77
CA ASN A 51 -3.54 9.91 -13.37
C ASN A 51 -3.33 10.92 -14.51
N ARG A 52 -2.20 10.84 -15.22
CA ARG A 52 -1.89 11.76 -16.35
C ARG A 52 -2.79 11.53 -17.56
N ARG A 53 -3.08 10.26 -17.88
CA ARG A 53 -3.97 9.90 -19.00
C ARG A 53 -5.38 10.36 -18.73
N TRP A 54 -5.87 10.19 -17.52
CA TRP A 54 -7.17 10.68 -17.05
C TRP A 54 -7.31 12.20 -17.24
N ALA A 55 -6.31 12.98 -16.81
CA ALA A 55 -6.31 14.44 -16.98
C ALA A 55 -6.26 14.84 -18.45
N ARG A 56 -5.40 14.19 -19.26
CA ARG A 56 -5.28 14.46 -20.70
C ARG A 56 -6.59 14.25 -21.46
N GLU A 57 -7.30 13.15 -21.19
CA GLU A 57 -8.60 12.87 -21.83
C GLU A 57 -9.64 13.95 -21.50
N ARG A 58 -9.53 14.55 -20.33
CA ARG A 58 -10.43 15.63 -19.87
C ARG A 58 -9.90 17.03 -20.18
N ARG A 59 -8.78 17.13 -20.90
CA ARG A 59 -8.11 18.40 -21.23
C ARG A 59 -7.75 19.21 -19.98
N LEU A 60 -7.38 18.53 -18.91
CA LEU A 60 -6.98 19.12 -17.64
C LEU A 60 -5.44 19.03 -17.46
N PRO A 61 -4.85 19.93 -16.67
CA PRO A 61 -3.45 19.78 -16.24
C PRO A 61 -3.23 18.44 -15.53
N ALA A 62 -2.05 17.82 -15.70
CA ALA A 62 -1.70 16.51 -15.13
C ALA A 62 -1.90 16.46 -13.60
N ILE A 63 -1.68 17.58 -12.92
CA ILE A 63 -1.86 17.72 -11.46
C ILE A 63 -3.29 17.40 -11.00
N GLU A 64 -4.31 17.73 -11.82
CA GLU A 64 -5.70 17.47 -11.46
C GLU A 64 -5.99 15.96 -11.42
N GLY A 65 -5.36 15.17 -12.30
CA GLY A 65 -5.43 13.71 -12.23
C GLY A 65 -4.83 13.17 -10.94
N HIS A 66 -3.70 13.73 -10.51
CA HIS A 66 -3.08 13.31 -9.23
C HIS A 66 -3.91 13.75 -8.02
N ARG A 67 -4.48 14.96 -8.02
CA ARG A 67 -5.41 15.42 -6.97
C ARG A 67 -6.64 14.52 -6.86
N ARG A 68 -7.22 14.17 -7.98
CA ARG A 68 -8.36 13.22 -8.01
C ARG A 68 -7.94 11.83 -7.56
N GLY A 69 -6.69 11.42 -7.86
CA GLY A 69 -6.09 10.18 -7.36
C GLY A 69 -5.98 10.11 -5.84
N ILE A 70 -5.77 11.24 -5.14
CA ILE A 70 -5.81 11.31 -3.67
C ILE A 70 -7.23 11.00 -3.15
N VAL A 71 -8.27 11.49 -3.84
CA VAL A 71 -9.66 11.19 -3.48
C VAL A 71 -9.94 9.69 -3.60
N ALA A 72 -9.49 9.06 -4.71
CA ALA A 72 -9.61 7.61 -4.89
C ALA A 72 -8.86 6.83 -3.79
N LEU A 73 -7.65 7.27 -3.41
CA LEU A 73 -6.90 6.67 -2.32
C LEU A 73 -7.67 6.73 -0.99
N ARG A 74 -8.29 7.86 -0.69
CA ARG A 74 -9.12 8.02 0.50
C ARG A 74 -10.31 7.06 0.51
N GLU A 75 -11.02 6.93 -0.62
CA GLU A 75 -12.15 6.00 -0.76
C GLU A 75 -11.73 4.53 -0.54
N VAL A 76 -10.61 4.12 -1.14
CA VAL A 76 -10.08 2.76 -0.99
C VAL A 76 -9.59 2.52 0.45
N THR A 77 -8.89 3.49 1.06
CA THR A 77 -8.44 3.39 2.45
C THR A 77 -9.62 3.22 3.41
N ARG A 78 -10.70 3.99 3.23
CA ARG A 78 -11.94 3.82 3.99
C ARG A 78 -12.56 2.44 3.77
N ALA A 79 -12.61 1.98 2.51
CA ALA A 79 -13.15 0.67 2.19
C ALA A 79 -12.37 -0.46 2.88
N CYS A 80 -11.02 -0.39 2.88
CA CYS A 80 -10.20 -1.36 3.62
C CYS A 80 -10.53 -1.35 5.12
N SER A 81 -10.61 -0.17 5.75
CA SER A 81 -10.97 -0.05 7.16
C SER A 81 -12.36 -0.61 7.45
N ASP A 82 -13.37 -0.26 6.63
CA ASP A 82 -14.76 -0.68 6.80
C ASP A 82 -14.94 -2.20 6.60
N TRP A 83 -14.16 -2.80 5.70
CA TRP A 83 -14.27 -4.25 5.40
C TRP A 83 -13.35 -5.10 6.26
N GLY A 84 -12.48 -4.49 7.06
CA GLY A 84 -11.57 -5.20 7.94
C GLY A 84 -10.35 -5.79 7.20
N ILE A 85 -9.96 -5.21 6.06
CA ILE A 85 -8.69 -5.53 5.39
C ILE A 85 -7.56 -4.92 6.21
N PRO A 86 -6.62 -5.72 6.74
CA PRO A 86 -5.65 -5.21 7.72
C PRO A 86 -4.57 -4.31 7.13
N MET A 87 -4.19 -4.51 5.85
CA MET A 87 -3.07 -3.81 5.24
C MET A 87 -3.35 -3.40 3.79
N LEU A 88 -2.97 -2.16 3.47
CA LEU A 88 -3.00 -1.58 2.12
C LEU A 88 -1.64 -0.96 1.81
N THR A 89 -0.96 -1.44 0.77
CA THR A 89 0.26 -0.81 0.25
C THR A 89 -0.02 -0.13 -1.08
N VAL A 90 0.33 1.15 -1.21
CA VAL A 90 0.12 1.92 -2.44
C VAL A 90 1.40 2.48 -3.01
N TYR A 91 1.54 2.44 -4.34
CA TYR A 91 2.69 2.97 -5.05
C TYR A 91 2.52 4.48 -5.29
N GLY A 92 3.04 5.29 -4.36
CA GLY A 92 2.89 6.74 -4.39
C GLY A 92 3.89 7.45 -5.31
N PHE A 93 5.19 7.14 -5.16
CA PHE A 93 6.26 7.75 -5.94
C PHE A 93 7.40 6.75 -6.19
N SER A 94 7.65 6.43 -7.46
CA SER A 94 8.72 5.51 -7.85
C SER A 94 10.05 6.23 -8.07
N THR A 95 11.17 5.50 -7.95
CA THR A 95 12.49 6.03 -8.30
C THR A 95 12.58 6.43 -9.79
N GLU A 96 11.80 5.80 -10.66
CA GLU A 96 11.72 6.15 -12.08
C GLU A 96 11.03 7.49 -12.31
N ASN A 97 10.24 7.99 -11.36
CA ASN A 97 9.58 9.30 -11.47
C ASN A 97 10.57 10.48 -11.45
N TRP A 98 11.77 10.29 -10.91
CA TRP A 98 12.84 11.29 -10.99
C TRP A 98 13.31 11.62 -12.43
N LYS A 99 12.95 10.79 -13.41
CA LYS A 99 13.23 11.04 -14.84
C LYS A 99 12.22 11.96 -15.53
N ARG A 100 11.16 12.38 -14.80
CA ARG A 100 10.14 13.27 -15.29
C ARG A 100 10.64 14.71 -15.33
N ASP A 101 9.84 15.59 -15.93
CA ASP A 101 10.09 17.03 -15.89
C ASP A 101 10.16 17.53 -14.43
N THR A 102 11.07 18.48 -14.17
CA THR A 102 11.30 19.02 -12.82
C THR A 102 10.07 19.68 -12.21
N THR A 103 9.25 20.33 -13.04
CA THR A 103 7.99 20.94 -12.61
C THR A 103 6.99 19.86 -12.14
N GLU A 104 6.89 18.74 -12.88
CA GLU A 104 6.03 17.62 -12.49
C GLU A 104 6.53 16.97 -11.20
N ILE A 105 7.84 16.79 -11.05
CA ILE A 105 8.43 16.25 -9.80
C ILE A 105 8.08 17.14 -8.62
N SER A 106 8.28 18.45 -8.73
CA SER A 106 7.95 19.41 -7.67
C SER A 106 6.47 19.30 -7.28
N LEU A 107 5.57 19.28 -8.25
CA LEU A 107 4.13 19.14 -8.01
C LEU A 107 3.76 17.82 -7.33
N LEU A 108 4.42 16.70 -7.65
CA LEU A 108 4.19 15.42 -6.98
C LEU A 108 4.68 15.44 -5.53
N LEU A 109 5.82 16.07 -5.27
CA LEU A 109 6.34 16.24 -3.92
C LEU A 109 5.45 17.16 -3.08
N ASP A 110 4.94 18.25 -3.66
CA ASP A 110 3.96 19.13 -3.01
C ASP A 110 2.65 18.39 -2.70
N LEU A 111 2.21 17.50 -3.58
CA LEU A 111 1.06 16.64 -3.30
C LEU A 111 1.31 15.61 -2.19
N CYS A 112 2.53 15.13 -2.05
CA CYS A 112 2.91 14.27 -0.93
C CYS A 112 2.79 15.03 0.40
N VAL A 113 3.30 16.28 0.43
CA VAL A 113 3.14 17.18 1.59
C VAL A 113 1.67 17.48 1.86
N TYR A 114 0.92 17.82 0.82
CA TYR A 114 -0.52 18.08 0.91
C TYR A 114 -1.28 16.88 1.51
N PHE A 115 -1.02 15.68 1.00
CA PHE A 115 -1.62 14.44 1.52
C PHE A 115 -1.30 14.27 3.02
N ALA A 116 -0.02 14.35 3.37
CA ALA A 116 0.42 14.15 4.75
C ALA A 116 -0.20 15.12 5.74
N GLN A 117 -0.46 16.37 5.31
CA GLN A 117 -1.05 17.39 6.17
C GLN A 117 -2.58 17.32 6.24
N ASN A 118 -3.24 17.08 5.11
CA ASN A 118 -4.70 17.21 5.01
C ASN A 118 -5.45 15.91 5.33
N GLU A 119 -4.80 14.75 5.16
CA GLU A 119 -5.42 13.45 5.47
C GLU A 119 -5.18 12.99 6.90
N LEU A 120 -4.23 13.60 7.64
CA LEU A 120 -3.85 13.18 9.00
C LEU A 120 -5.06 13.06 9.93
N ALA A 121 -5.91 14.10 10.00
CA ALA A 121 -7.05 14.09 10.90
C ALA A 121 -8.06 12.98 10.59
N GLU A 122 -8.25 12.66 9.31
CA GLU A 122 -9.13 11.59 8.88
C GLU A 122 -8.53 10.22 9.16
N LEU A 123 -7.23 10.03 8.87
CA LEU A 123 -6.52 8.77 9.15
C LEU A 123 -6.55 8.46 10.65
N CYS A 124 -6.35 9.45 11.51
CA CYS A 124 -6.48 9.27 12.97
C CYS A 124 -7.92 8.91 13.38
N ARG A 125 -8.95 9.60 12.83
CA ARG A 125 -10.35 9.29 13.15
C ARG A 125 -10.75 7.86 12.75
N ASN A 126 -10.19 7.36 11.64
CA ASN A 126 -10.45 6.02 11.13
C ASN A 126 -9.48 4.97 11.69
N ASN A 127 -8.69 5.32 12.71
CA ASN A 127 -7.70 4.44 13.34
C ASN A 127 -6.70 3.82 12.35
N VAL A 128 -6.31 4.57 11.30
CA VAL A 128 -5.36 4.12 10.27
C VAL A 128 -3.94 4.46 10.72
N ARG A 129 -3.07 3.46 10.74
CA ARG A 129 -1.63 3.60 11.01
C ARG A 129 -0.89 3.73 9.69
N VAL A 130 -0.05 4.76 9.55
CA VAL A 130 0.74 4.97 8.33
C VAL A 130 2.16 4.46 8.51
N HIS A 131 2.63 3.72 7.50
CA HIS A 131 4.02 3.35 7.29
C HIS A 131 4.51 3.92 5.97
N VAL A 132 5.82 4.15 5.85
CA VAL A 132 6.46 4.57 4.60
C VAL A 132 7.58 3.60 4.29
N ILE A 133 7.59 3.06 3.07
CA ILE A 133 8.66 2.23 2.53
C ILE A 133 9.36 2.91 1.36
N GLY A 134 10.60 2.54 1.10
CA GLY A 134 11.45 3.14 0.07
C GLY A 134 12.50 4.07 0.69
N ARG A 135 13.12 4.88 -0.15
CA ARG A 135 14.20 5.81 0.24
C ARG A 135 13.66 7.22 0.49
N TYR A 136 12.57 7.32 1.24
CA TYR A 136 11.91 8.61 1.48
C TYR A 136 12.78 9.61 2.26
N GLU A 137 13.80 9.13 2.99
CA GLU A 137 14.81 9.96 3.65
C GLU A 137 15.63 10.82 2.66
N GLN A 138 15.67 10.42 1.38
CA GLN A 138 16.36 11.15 0.30
C GLN A 138 15.48 12.20 -0.37
N LEU A 139 14.23 12.35 0.05
CA LEU A 139 13.34 13.40 -0.44
C LEU A 139 13.78 14.78 0.08
N PRO A 140 13.35 15.88 -0.58
CA PRO A 140 13.50 17.22 -0.03
C PRO A 140 12.93 17.32 1.38
N ALA A 141 13.56 18.10 2.24
CA ALA A 141 13.26 18.19 3.66
C ALA A 141 11.76 18.38 3.95
N ALA A 142 11.07 19.25 3.21
CA ALA A 142 9.65 19.50 3.40
C ALA A 142 8.79 18.24 3.26
N SER A 143 9.07 17.40 2.23
CA SER A 143 8.33 16.15 1.99
C SER A 143 8.68 15.10 3.04
N LYS A 144 9.97 14.96 3.38
CA LYS A 144 10.44 14.05 4.43
C LYS A 144 9.80 14.40 5.77
N ASP A 145 9.87 15.66 6.20
CA ASP A 145 9.33 16.10 7.49
C ASP A 145 7.81 15.95 7.57
N ALA A 146 7.10 16.13 6.44
CA ALA A 146 5.66 15.91 6.39
C ALA A 146 5.31 14.41 6.58
N LEU A 147 6.06 13.51 5.94
CA LEU A 147 5.88 12.06 6.10
C LEU A 147 6.27 11.60 7.50
N ASP A 148 7.36 12.08 8.07
CA ASP A 148 7.78 11.76 9.44
C ASP A 148 6.69 12.14 10.45
N ARG A 149 6.12 13.36 10.31
CA ARG A 149 4.99 13.80 11.14
C ARG A 149 3.76 12.93 10.96
N LEU A 150 3.43 12.54 9.73
CA LEU A 150 2.30 11.66 9.44
C LEU A 150 2.47 10.30 10.13
N VAL A 151 3.64 9.68 9.99
CA VAL A 151 3.98 8.40 10.65
C VAL A 151 3.93 8.53 12.16
N ALA A 152 4.56 9.55 12.73
CA ALA A 152 4.60 9.76 14.18
C ALA A 152 3.21 9.97 14.78
N ASN A 153 2.36 10.78 14.14
CA ASN A 153 1.02 11.09 14.65
C ASN A 153 0.02 9.93 14.49
N THR A 154 0.28 8.97 13.61
CA THR A 154 -0.56 7.77 13.43
C THR A 154 0.02 6.52 14.09
N ALA A 155 1.17 6.61 14.75
CA ALA A 155 1.91 5.46 15.29
C ALA A 155 1.12 4.65 16.34
N GLN A 156 0.21 5.29 17.08
CA GLN A 156 -0.61 4.64 18.10
C GLN A 156 -1.93 4.05 17.55
N ASN A 157 -2.23 4.28 16.27
CA ASN A 157 -3.41 3.68 15.64
C ASN A 157 -3.20 2.17 15.47
N THR A 158 -4.26 1.41 15.67
CA THR A 158 -4.24 -0.07 15.73
C THR A 158 -5.10 -0.74 14.67
N GLY A 159 -5.75 0.04 13.80
CA GLY A 159 -6.60 -0.46 12.73
C GLY A 159 -5.81 -0.77 11.44
N LEU A 160 -6.35 -0.33 10.29
CA LEU A 160 -5.70 -0.51 9.00
C LEU A 160 -4.27 0.05 8.99
N ILE A 161 -3.34 -0.71 8.44
CA ILE A 161 -2.01 -0.22 8.10
C ILE A 161 -2.02 0.26 6.65
N LEU A 162 -1.85 1.58 6.46
CA LEU A 162 -1.62 2.19 5.15
C LEU A 162 -0.12 2.35 4.92
N ASN A 163 0.43 1.54 4.03
CA ASN A 163 1.84 1.56 3.70
C ASN A 163 2.06 2.34 2.39
N LEU A 164 2.78 3.45 2.46
CA LEU A 164 3.08 4.34 1.34
C LEU A 164 4.46 4.01 0.76
N ALA A 165 4.52 3.48 -0.46
CA ALA A 165 5.77 3.29 -1.19
C ALA A 165 6.18 4.61 -1.85
N VAL A 166 7.20 5.28 -1.27
CA VAL A 166 7.65 6.61 -1.69
C VAL A 166 9.15 6.60 -1.96
N ASN A 167 9.56 7.14 -3.10
CA ASN A 167 10.91 7.00 -3.62
C ASN A 167 11.36 5.52 -3.61
N TYR A 168 10.44 4.67 -4.01
CA TYR A 168 10.55 3.21 -3.93
C TYR A 168 10.81 2.59 -5.31
N SER A 169 11.61 1.56 -5.34
CA SER A 169 11.63 0.55 -6.40
C SER A 169 12.17 -0.76 -5.85
N ALA A 170 11.58 -1.88 -6.25
CA ALA A 170 11.93 -3.20 -5.72
C ALA A 170 13.40 -3.58 -6.03
N ARG A 171 13.92 -3.26 -7.21
CA ARG A 171 15.33 -3.53 -7.53
C ARG A 171 16.29 -2.74 -6.64
N THR A 172 15.93 -1.50 -6.30
CA THR A 172 16.73 -0.68 -5.36
C THR A 172 16.64 -1.24 -3.96
N GLU A 173 15.45 -1.63 -3.52
CA GLU A 173 15.24 -2.25 -2.21
C GLU A 173 16.06 -3.52 -2.04
N LEU A 174 16.00 -4.44 -3.03
CA LEU A 174 16.80 -5.69 -3.03
C LEU A 174 18.30 -5.41 -2.98
N ARG A 175 18.79 -4.46 -3.80
CA ARG A 175 20.20 -4.03 -3.76
C ARG A 175 20.59 -3.55 -2.35
N ASP A 176 19.75 -2.75 -1.73
CA ASP A 176 20.02 -2.18 -0.41
C ASP A 176 19.94 -3.24 0.69
N ALA A 177 19.04 -4.22 0.57
CA ALA A 177 18.97 -5.39 1.44
C ALA A 177 20.27 -6.18 1.36
N VAL A 178 20.72 -6.54 0.16
CA VAL A 178 21.99 -7.25 -0.06
C VAL A 178 23.17 -6.47 0.54
N ALA A 179 23.22 -5.15 0.32
CA ALA A 179 24.30 -4.31 0.87
C ALA A 179 24.29 -4.26 2.41
N ARG A 180 23.12 -4.37 3.06
CA ARG A 180 23.01 -4.49 4.52
C ARG A 180 23.45 -5.88 5.00
N MET A 181 23.02 -6.95 4.32
CA MET A 181 23.43 -8.32 4.63
C MET A 181 24.94 -8.49 4.53
N MET A 182 25.57 -7.96 3.49
CA MET A 182 27.02 -8.01 3.31
C MET A 182 27.77 -7.32 4.47
N ARG A 183 27.28 -6.21 4.99
CA ARG A 183 27.86 -5.55 6.16
C ARG A 183 27.72 -6.40 7.41
N ASP A 184 26.56 -7.01 7.63
CA ASP A 184 26.32 -7.86 8.80
C ASP A 184 27.14 -9.16 8.72
N VAL A 185 27.44 -9.67 7.52
CA VAL A 185 28.42 -10.77 7.33
C VAL A 185 29.82 -10.30 7.70
N GLN A 186 30.26 -9.13 7.25
CA GLN A 186 31.58 -8.57 7.59
C GLN A 186 31.72 -8.30 9.08
N ASP A 187 30.62 -7.88 9.74
CA ASP A 187 30.57 -7.64 11.18
C ASP A 187 30.42 -8.93 12.01
N GLY A 188 30.32 -10.11 11.39
CA GLY A 188 30.11 -11.39 12.04
C GLY A 188 28.72 -11.59 12.66
N LYS A 189 27.73 -10.75 12.30
CA LYS A 189 26.35 -10.83 12.77
C LYS A 189 25.50 -11.82 11.97
N LEU A 190 25.93 -12.12 10.76
CA LEU A 190 25.29 -13.04 9.83
C LEU A 190 26.35 -13.95 9.22
N THR A 191 26.07 -15.25 9.07
CA THR A 191 26.91 -16.17 8.30
C THR A 191 26.34 -16.36 6.91
N PRO A 192 27.17 -16.50 5.84
CA PRO A 192 26.67 -16.74 4.49
C PRO A 192 25.74 -17.96 4.39
N ASP A 193 26.02 -19.02 5.14
CA ASP A 193 25.23 -20.26 5.12
C ASP A 193 23.86 -20.12 5.80
N ALA A 194 23.63 -19.03 6.54
CA ALA A 194 22.33 -18.71 7.16
C ALA A 194 21.46 -17.79 6.29
N ILE A 195 21.85 -17.55 5.04
CA ILE A 195 21.07 -16.70 4.11
C ILE A 195 20.02 -17.57 3.43
N GLU A 196 18.78 -17.45 3.90
CA GLU A 196 17.57 -18.06 3.37
C GLU A 196 16.60 -16.99 2.85
N GLU A 197 15.45 -17.37 2.32
CA GLU A 197 14.42 -16.43 1.83
C GLU A 197 13.93 -15.52 2.96
N GLU A 198 13.68 -16.08 4.15
CA GLU A 198 13.24 -15.34 5.33
C GLU A 198 14.32 -14.37 5.82
N THR A 199 15.58 -14.75 5.68
CA THR A 199 16.70 -13.85 6.00
C THR A 199 16.65 -12.64 5.08
N LEU A 200 16.55 -12.84 3.77
CA LEU A 200 16.41 -11.75 2.80
C LEU A 200 15.18 -10.89 3.11
N ALA A 201 14.01 -11.51 3.36
CA ALA A 201 12.78 -10.80 3.69
C ALA A 201 12.94 -9.88 4.91
N SER A 202 13.72 -10.32 5.94
CA SER A 202 14.00 -9.53 7.14
C SER A 202 14.83 -8.26 6.89
N TYR A 203 15.51 -8.19 5.74
CA TYR A 203 16.28 -7.02 5.32
C TYR A 203 15.53 -6.11 4.35
N LEU A 204 14.30 -6.46 3.92
CA LEU A 204 13.47 -5.59 3.10
C LEU A 204 12.83 -4.47 3.94
N THR A 205 12.39 -3.40 3.30
CA THR A 205 11.67 -2.31 3.99
C THR A 205 10.27 -2.74 4.44
N THR A 206 9.80 -3.88 3.93
CA THR A 206 8.56 -4.56 4.32
C THR A 206 8.75 -5.63 5.40
N ALA A 207 9.94 -5.70 6.03
CA ALA A 207 10.24 -6.70 7.05
C ALA A 207 9.17 -6.73 8.15
N GLY A 208 8.66 -7.93 8.44
CA GLY A 208 7.59 -8.14 9.43
C GLY A 208 6.18 -7.86 8.93
N MET A 209 6.00 -7.39 7.71
CA MET A 209 4.69 -7.27 7.06
C MET A 209 4.37 -8.57 6.33
N PRO A 210 3.09 -8.99 6.25
CA PRO A 210 2.69 -10.08 5.35
C PRO A 210 2.88 -9.65 3.90
N ASP A 211 3.20 -10.60 3.03
CA ASP A 211 3.20 -10.36 1.59
C ASP A 211 1.79 -10.04 1.08
N PRO A 212 1.65 -9.27 -0.03
CA PRO A 212 0.35 -9.01 -0.61
C PRO A 212 -0.32 -10.29 -1.15
N ASP A 213 -1.58 -10.51 -0.77
CA ASP A 213 -2.43 -11.54 -1.37
C ASP A 213 -2.97 -11.10 -2.74
N LEU A 214 -3.15 -9.79 -2.90
CA LEU A 214 -3.77 -9.18 -4.06
C LEU A 214 -3.01 -7.94 -4.50
N LEU A 215 -2.61 -7.91 -5.77
CA LEU A 215 -2.09 -6.73 -6.45
C LEU A 215 -3.12 -6.21 -7.47
N ILE A 216 -3.56 -4.97 -7.29
CA ILE A 216 -4.48 -4.31 -8.21
C ILE A 216 -3.74 -3.25 -9.03
N ARG A 217 -3.97 -3.25 -10.34
CA ARG A 217 -3.46 -2.19 -11.22
C ARG A 217 -4.56 -1.67 -12.13
N PRO A 218 -5.13 -0.48 -11.83
CA PRO A 218 -5.91 0.31 -12.78
C PRO A 218 -5.03 0.88 -13.89
N GLY A 219 -5.64 1.32 -14.98
CA GLY A 219 -4.95 2.04 -16.06
C GLY A 219 -4.63 1.22 -17.30
N GLY A 220 -5.10 -0.04 -17.40
CA GLY A 220 -4.96 -0.86 -18.59
C GLY A 220 -3.53 -1.37 -18.88
N GLU A 221 -2.62 -1.27 -17.92
CA GLU A 221 -1.25 -1.76 -18.04
C GLU A 221 -1.07 -3.08 -17.30
N SER A 222 -0.30 -4.02 -17.87
CA SER A 222 -0.12 -5.38 -17.33
C SER A 222 1.26 -5.63 -16.68
N ARG A 223 2.12 -4.61 -16.56
CA ARG A 223 3.45 -4.74 -15.98
C ARG A 223 3.47 -4.35 -14.49
N LEU A 224 4.39 -4.91 -13.71
CA LEU A 224 4.55 -4.60 -12.27
C LEU A 224 5.27 -3.27 -12.00
N SER A 225 5.90 -2.68 -13.00
CA SER A 225 6.60 -1.39 -12.91
C SER A 225 7.58 -1.29 -11.73
N ASN A 226 8.30 -2.39 -11.43
CA ASN A 226 9.30 -2.44 -10.37
C ASN A 226 8.71 -2.21 -8.96
N PHE A 227 7.44 -2.61 -8.76
CA PHE A 227 6.73 -2.50 -7.50
C PHE A 227 6.67 -3.86 -6.80
N LEU A 228 7.17 -3.94 -5.56
CA LEU A 228 7.11 -5.09 -4.66
C LEU A 228 7.45 -6.44 -5.31
N LEU A 229 8.47 -6.49 -6.22
CA LEU A 229 8.74 -7.68 -7.05
C LEU A 229 8.97 -8.96 -6.24
N TYR A 230 9.59 -8.85 -5.08
CA TYR A 230 9.82 -9.98 -4.17
C TYR A 230 8.52 -10.38 -3.47
N GLN A 231 7.82 -9.41 -2.93
CA GLN A 231 6.65 -9.62 -2.07
C GLN A 231 5.39 -10.06 -2.84
N VAL A 232 5.25 -9.72 -4.13
CA VAL A 232 4.07 -10.10 -4.94
C VAL A 232 4.24 -11.41 -5.70
N ALA A 233 5.26 -12.20 -5.38
CA ALA A 233 5.57 -13.45 -6.09
C ALA A 233 4.38 -14.41 -6.15
N HIS A 234 3.53 -14.42 -5.13
CA HIS A 234 2.35 -15.28 -5.02
C HIS A 234 1.03 -14.51 -4.98
N ALA A 235 1.05 -13.19 -5.23
CA ALA A 235 -0.14 -12.36 -5.22
C ALA A 235 -1.03 -12.63 -6.45
N GLU A 236 -2.34 -12.65 -6.24
CA GLU A 236 -3.28 -12.55 -7.35
C GLU A 236 -3.19 -11.17 -8.01
N LEU A 237 -3.09 -11.14 -9.34
CA LEU A 237 -3.00 -9.90 -10.10
C LEU A 237 -4.34 -9.56 -10.74
N VAL A 238 -4.96 -8.45 -10.32
CA VAL A 238 -6.21 -7.93 -10.87
C VAL A 238 -5.94 -6.63 -11.63
N LEU A 239 -6.15 -6.67 -12.93
CA LEU A 239 -5.98 -5.54 -13.83
C LEU A 239 -7.34 -4.88 -14.12
N ARG A 240 -7.36 -3.55 -14.29
CA ARG A 240 -8.56 -2.78 -14.65
C ARG A 240 -8.22 -1.75 -15.73
N ASP A 241 -9.08 -1.60 -16.72
CA ASP A 241 -8.88 -0.63 -17.80
C ASP A 241 -9.14 0.81 -17.35
N MET A 242 -10.00 1.00 -16.32
CA MET A 242 -10.28 2.33 -15.79
C MET A 242 -9.03 2.97 -15.16
N PHE A 243 -8.90 4.27 -15.27
CA PHE A 243 -7.81 5.00 -14.64
C PHE A 243 -8.00 5.13 -13.13
N TRP A 244 -6.89 5.20 -12.39
CA TRP A 244 -6.91 5.35 -10.94
C TRP A 244 -7.81 6.47 -10.41
N PRO A 245 -7.88 7.71 -10.99
CA PRO A 245 -8.79 8.75 -10.51
C PRO A 245 -10.28 8.37 -10.51
N ASP A 246 -10.69 7.42 -11.34
CA ASP A 246 -12.07 6.91 -11.43
C ASP A 246 -12.25 5.60 -10.64
N PHE A 247 -11.19 5.09 -9.98
CA PHE A 247 -11.22 3.85 -9.20
C PHE A 247 -11.96 4.09 -7.88
N SER A 248 -13.23 3.78 -7.89
CA SER A 248 -14.16 3.99 -6.77
C SER A 248 -14.13 2.82 -5.78
N ARG A 249 -14.84 3.01 -4.67
CA ARG A 249 -15.15 1.94 -3.71
C ARG A 249 -15.82 0.73 -4.37
N ASP A 250 -16.72 0.95 -5.35
CA ASP A 250 -17.39 -0.12 -6.11
C ASP A 250 -16.38 -0.90 -6.96
N ALA A 251 -15.50 -0.21 -7.68
CA ALA A 251 -14.46 -0.84 -8.47
C ALA A 251 -13.48 -1.64 -7.59
N PHE A 252 -13.23 -1.18 -6.37
CA PHE A 252 -12.43 -1.93 -5.40
C PHE A 252 -13.16 -3.18 -4.91
N ALA A 253 -14.47 -3.09 -4.63
CA ALA A 253 -15.29 -4.27 -4.29
C ALA A 253 -15.29 -5.31 -5.41
N ASP A 254 -15.42 -4.87 -6.68
CA ASP A 254 -15.35 -5.76 -7.85
C ASP A 254 -13.98 -6.46 -7.97
N ALA A 255 -12.89 -5.75 -7.63
CA ALA A 255 -11.56 -6.36 -7.62
C ALA A 255 -11.39 -7.41 -6.51
N ILE A 256 -11.91 -7.13 -5.31
CA ILE A 256 -11.91 -8.11 -4.20
C ILE A 256 -12.79 -9.33 -4.55
N ALA A 257 -13.98 -9.13 -5.14
CA ALA A 257 -14.84 -10.23 -5.56
C ALA A 257 -14.17 -11.11 -6.63
N GLU A 258 -13.40 -10.52 -7.54
CA GLU A 258 -12.62 -11.28 -8.52
C GLU A 258 -11.53 -12.12 -7.83
N TYR A 259 -10.80 -11.54 -6.89
CA TYR A 259 -9.83 -12.26 -6.06
C TYR A 259 -10.51 -13.47 -5.36
N GLN A 260 -11.63 -13.26 -4.70
CA GLN A 260 -12.37 -14.33 -4.01
C GLN A 260 -12.84 -15.46 -4.96
N ARG A 261 -13.26 -15.11 -6.18
CA ARG A 261 -13.63 -16.11 -7.21
C ARG A 261 -12.44 -16.95 -7.65
N ARG A 262 -11.26 -16.35 -7.82
CA ARG A 262 -10.05 -17.07 -8.22
C ARG A 262 -9.61 -18.06 -7.16
N LEU A 263 -9.69 -17.69 -5.88
CA LEU A 263 -9.43 -18.61 -4.76
C LEU A 263 -10.41 -19.80 -4.70
N SER A 264 -11.59 -19.69 -5.34
CA SER A 264 -12.61 -20.77 -5.35
C SER A 264 -12.42 -21.75 -6.51
N GLY A 265 -11.68 -21.37 -7.53
CA GLY A 265 -11.47 -22.18 -8.74
C GLY A 265 -10.07 -22.83 -8.81
N ALA A 266 -9.26 -22.66 -7.76
CA ALA A 266 -7.94 -23.26 -7.63
C ALA A 266 -7.99 -24.61 -6.91
#